data_7f107a3e79ad05ccf7ec125534c3dafd
#
_entry.id   7f107a3e79ad05ccf7ec125534c3dafd
#
_cell.length_a   1.000
_cell.length_b   1.000
_cell.length_c   1.000
_cell.angle_alpha   90.00
_cell.angle_beta   90.00
_cell.angle_gamma   90.00
#
_symmetry.space_group_name_H-M   'P 1'
#
loop_
_entity.id
_entity.type
_entity.pdbx_description
1 polymer ?
#
loop_
_entity_poly.entity_id
_entity_poly.type
_entity_poly.pdbx_seq_one_letter_code
_entity_poly.pdbx_strand_id
1 'polypeptide(L)'
;PENLGGFGKDFVTGMLATEKLGGAYSFAVSISAHTGIGTLPILYYGNEVQKQKYIPKLASGEWKASYCLTEPGSGSDANSGKTKAVLSDDGKHYHITGQKMWITNAGFADVFTVFAKIGDDENLTAFIVEKDFGDITINPEEKKMGIKGSSTCQVFFNNTKVPVENLLGERQGGFKIALNILNIGRIKLAGAAIGSCKRVIDHSINYANERLQFGRSISKYGAIKHKLAEQAIKVYASNAAVYRCSQNVDDAIAALVAGGMNKEKATLEGIRQFAAEAAILKVHGSEVLDYVVDEGVQIYGGMGYSAEAPMERAYRDARINRIFEGTNEINRMLIVDSLLKKAMKGELDLMGPAQEVAKELMSIPDFSAGSDDPFEQAHTQIKQFKKAVLMIAGSAAQKLMMQLSKEQEIVMNISDMIIELYVAESVLLRVEKLMKSENSSKISEQTDILNVYLYDAADQLNKYGKDALNSFADGDELKMMLMGLKRFTKQKPFNVKEARRRIASHLIAEGKYCY
;
A
#
# COMPACT_ATOMS: atom_id res chain seq x y z
N PRO A 1 3.11 -10.03 -20.90
CA PRO A 1 3.95 -10.91 -21.73
C PRO A 1 4.22 -10.28 -23.09
N GLU A 2 5.40 -10.52 -23.68
CA GLU A 2 5.80 -9.93 -24.98
C GLU A 2 4.94 -10.46 -26.13
N ASN A 3 4.58 -11.73 -26.09
CA ASN A 3 3.71 -12.36 -27.08
C ASN A 3 2.27 -11.80 -27.11
N LEU A 4 1.89 -10.98 -26.14
CA LEU A 4 0.62 -10.28 -26.06
C LEU A 4 0.77 -8.75 -26.15
N GLY A 5 1.93 -8.26 -26.62
CA GLY A 5 2.20 -6.82 -26.79
C GLY A 5 2.72 -6.09 -25.56
N GLY A 6 3.02 -6.80 -24.48
CA GLY A 6 3.62 -6.23 -23.27
C GLY A 6 5.15 -6.21 -23.32
N PHE A 7 5.77 -5.49 -22.37
CA PHE A 7 7.24 -5.37 -22.30
C PHE A 7 7.95 -6.53 -21.59
N GLY A 8 7.23 -7.51 -21.03
CA GLY A 8 7.79 -8.68 -20.36
C GLY A 8 8.69 -8.40 -19.14
N LYS A 9 8.63 -7.21 -18.57
CA LYS A 9 9.48 -6.78 -17.46
C LYS A 9 9.04 -7.37 -16.11
N ASP A 10 9.97 -7.36 -15.14
CA ASP A 10 9.77 -7.79 -13.77
C ASP A 10 8.90 -6.83 -12.96
N PHE A 11 8.55 -7.22 -11.75
CA PHE A 11 7.70 -6.44 -10.87
C PHE A 11 8.38 -5.16 -10.39
N VAL A 12 9.68 -5.20 -10.11
CA VAL A 12 10.50 -4.02 -9.71
C VAL A 12 10.52 -2.97 -10.81
N THR A 13 10.73 -3.36 -12.07
CA THR A 13 10.69 -2.43 -13.22
C THR A 13 9.29 -1.83 -13.39
N GLY A 14 8.24 -2.64 -13.24
CA GLY A 14 6.86 -2.16 -13.23
C GLY A 14 6.57 -1.17 -12.10
N MET A 15 7.20 -1.37 -10.94
CA MET A 15 7.08 -0.46 -9.80
C MET A 15 7.80 0.87 -10.06
N LEU A 16 8.99 0.83 -10.66
CA LEU A 16 9.72 2.05 -11.04
C LEU A 16 8.91 2.90 -12.03
N ALA A 17 8.29 2.26 -13.02
CA ALA A 17 7.40 2.96 -13.95
C ALA A 17 6.19 3.58 -13.22
N THR A 18 5.59 2.84 -12.28
CA THR A 18 4.47 3.32 -11.45
C THR A 18 4.87 4.52 -10.59
N GLU A 19 6.05 4.48 -9.97
CA GLU A 19 6.58 5.61 -9.20
C GLU A 19 6.76 6.86 -10.08
N LYS A 20 7.37 6.71 -11.26
CA LYS A 20 7.57 7.85 -12.19
C LYS A 20 6.26 8.45 -12.66
N LEU A 21 5.25 7.62 -12.93
CA LEU A 21 3.92 8.07 -13.33
C LEU A 21 3.12 8.69 -12.17
N GLY A 22 3.43 8.35 -10.93
CA GLY A 22 2.75 8.85 -9.73
C GLY A 22 2.66 10.36 -9.65
N GLY A 23 3.70 11.08 -10.13
CA GLY A 23 3.69 12.54 -10.22
C GLY A 23 2.78 13.15 -11.29
N ALA A 24 2.06 12.34 -12.08
CA ALA A 24 1.22 12.82 -13.19
C ALA A 24 -0.23 13.14 -12.79
N TYR A 25 -0.51 13.30 -11.49
CA TYR A 25 -1.83 13.66 -10.92
C TYR A 25 -2.94 12.68 -11.37
N SER A 26 -4.08 13.21 -11.85
CA SER A 26 -5.24 12.40 -12.28
C SER A 26 -4.90 11.36 -13.36
N PHE A 27 -3.94 11.64 -14.23
CA PHE A 27 -3.51 10.70 -15.28
C PHE A 27 -2.91 9.42 -14.67
N ALA A 28 -2.18 9.53 -13.55
CA ALA A 28 -1.64 8.38 -12.85
C ALA A 28 -2.74 7.39 -12.42
N VAL A 29 -3.89 7.90 -11.98
CA VAL A 29 -5.04 7.08 -11.60
C VAL A 29 -5.65 6.37 -12.81
N SER A 30 -5.87 7.11 -13.91
CA SER A 30 -6.47 6.56 -15.12
C SER A 30 -5.60 5.45 -15.74
N ILE A 31 -4.29 5.67 -15.87
CA ILE A 31 -3.37 4.67 -16.43
C ILE A 31 -3.21 3.47 -15.49
N SER A 32 -3.17 3.69 -14.18
CA SER A 32 -3.07 2.61 -13.19
C SER A 32 -4.32 1.74 -13.17
N ALA A 33 -5.51 2.34 -13.28
CA ALA A 33 -6.75 1.59 -13.37
C ALA A 33 -6.81 0.76 -14.66
N HIS A 34 -6.43 1.34 -15.79
CA HIS A 34 -6.38 0.64 -17.08
C HIS A 34 -5.38 -0.53 -17.08
N THR A 35 -4.10 -0.25 -16.82
CA THR A 35 -3.01 -1.25 -16.91
C THR A 35 -2.98 -2.20 -15.72
N GLY A 36 -3.60 -1.84 -14.61
CA GLY A 36 -3.70 -2.62 -13.38
C GLY A 36 -5.03 -3.38 -13.31
N ILE A 37 -5.95 -2.84 -12.52
CA ILE A 37 -7.18 -3.54 -12.15
C ILE A 37 -8.11 -3.85 -13.33
N GLY A 38 -8.09 -3.07 -14.42
CA GLY A 38 -8.90 -3.31 -15.62
C GLY A 38 -8.34 -4.41 -16.53
N THR A 39 -7.03 -4.47 -16.74
CA THR A 39 -6.37 -5.40 -17.67
C THR A 39 -5.93 -6.70 -17.01
N LEU A 40 -5.38 -6.65 -15.80
CA LEU A 40 -4.77 -7.82 -15.15
C LEU A 40 -5.74 -8.96 -14.83
N PRO A 41 -7.04 -8.74 -14.53
CA PRO A 41 -7.99 -9.85 -14.40
C PRO A 41 -8.03 -10.72 -15.66
N ILE A 42 -8.07 -10.09 -16.84
CA ILE A 42 -8.12 -10.82 -18.13
C ILE A 42 -6.79 -11.54 -18.38
N LEU A 43 -5.66 -10.88 -18.10
CA LEU A 43 -4.33 -11.47 -18.28
C LEU A 43 -4.13 -12.73 -17.43
N TYR A 44 -4.52 -12.68 -16.16
CA TYR A 44 -4.21 -13.76 -15.22
C TYR A 44 -5.28 -14.84 -15.09
N TYR A 45 -6.53 -14.54 -15.42
CA TYR A 45 -7.65 -15.47 -15.26
C TYR A 45 -8.37 -15.79 -16.56
N GLY A 46 -8.09 -15.07 -17.63
CA GLY A 46 -8.62 -15.36 -18.96
C GLY A 46 -8.06 -16.65 -19.52
N ASN A 47 -8.87 -17.37 -20.31
CA ASN A 47 -8.39 -18.44 -21.16
C ASN A 47 -7.60 -17.87 -22.36
N GLU A 48 -6.94 -18.73 -23.14
CA GLU A 48 -6.09 -18.28 -24.24
C GLU A 48 -6.85 -17.48 -25.31
N VAL A 49 -8.11 -17.85 -25.60
CA VAL A 49 -8.95 -17.13 -26.58
C VAL A 49 -9.23 -15.71 -26.08
N GLN A 50 -9.61 -15.57 -24.81
CA GLN A 50 -9.85 -14.27 -24.17
C GLN A 50 -8.58 -13.42 -24.15
N LYS A 51 -7.43 -13.99 -23.75
CA LYS A 51 -6.16 -13.27 -23.72
C LYS A 51 -5.77 -12.75 -25.10
N GLN A 52 -5.84 -13.58 -26.13
CA GLN A 52 -5.48 -13.21 -27.50
C GLN A 52 -6.42 -12.13 -28.07
N LYS A 53 -7.71 -12.17 -27.70
CA LYS A 53 -8.69 -11.18 -28.14
C LYS A 53 -8.49 -9.81 -27.49
N TYR A 54 -8.24 -9.76 -26.17
CA TYR A 54 -8.31 -8.54 -25.39
C TYR A 54 -6.96 -7.92 -25.08
N ILE A 55 -5.96 -8.73 -24.67
CA ILE A 55 -4.71 -8.18 -24.13
C ILE A 55 -3.92 -7.35 -25.15
N PRO A 56 -3.74 -7.75 -26.43
CA PRO A 56 -3.01 -6.92 -27.37
C PRO A 56 -3.59 -5.52 -27.56
N LYS A 57 -4.91 -5.39 -27.61
CA LYS A 57 -5.63 -4.11 -27.73
C LYS A 57 -5.51 -3.27 -26.47
N LEU A 58 -5.51 -3.91 -25.30
CA LEU A 58 -5.32 -3.22 -24.03
C LEU A 58 -3.86 -2.80 -23.82
N ALA A 59 -2.90 -3.62 -24.22
CA ALA A 59 -1.48 -3.34 -24.13
C ALA A 59 -1.07 -2.16 -25.04
N SER A 60 -1.62 -2.09 -26.25
CA SER A 60 -1.37 -0.99 -27.18
C SER A 60 -2.12 0.30 -26.80
N GLY A 61 -3.13 0.21 -25.94
CA GLY A 61 -4.04 1.31 -25.64
C GLY A 61 -5.06 1.60 -26.75
N GLU A 62 -5.21 0.72 -27.74
CA GLU A 62 -6.33 0.76 -28.70
C GLU A 62 -7.65 0.69 -27.95
N TRP A 63 -7.79 -0.28 -27.03
CA TRP A 63 -8.89 -0.39 -26.09
C TRP A 63 -8.50 0.01 -24.69
N LYS A 64 -9.45 0.58 -23.94
CA LYS A 64 -9.29 0.97 -22.53
C LYS A 64 -10.19 0.10 -21.67
N ALA A 65 -9.65 -0.27 -20.50
CA ALA A 65 -10.34 -1.14 -19.55
C ALA A 65 -10.79 -0.40 -18.29
N SER A 66 -11.93 -0.83 -17.76
CA SER A 66 -12.46 -0.45 -16.46
C SER A 66 -12.73 -1.66 -15.58
N TYR A 67 -12.82 -1.43 -14.27
CA TYR A 67 -13.03 -2.45 -13.26
C TYR A 67 -14.32 -2.16 -12.48
N CYS A 68 -15.33 -2.98 -12.68
CA CYS A 68 -16.70 -2.76 -12.19
C CYS A 68 -17.02 -3.69 -11.00
N LEU A 69 -16.42 -3.41 -9.83
CA LEU A 69 -16.67 -4.14 -8.59
C LEU A 69 -17.68 -3.41 -7.70
N THR A 70 -17.38 -2.16 -7.34
CA THR A 70 -18.12 -1.37 -6.34
C THR A 70 -19.56 -1.07 -6.77
N GLU A 71 -20.49 -1.19 -5.83
CA GLU A 71 -21.90 -0.85 -5.97
C GLU A 71 -22.31 0.14 -4.87
N PRO A 72 -23.48 0.83 -4.98
CA PRO A 72 -23.94 1.77 -3.96
C PRO A 72 -24.04 1.18 -2.55
N GLY A 73 -24.37 -0.11 -2.43
CA GLY A 73 -24.47 -0.84 -1.15
C GLY A 73 -23.30 -1.78 -0.87
N SER A 74 -22.25 -1.80 -1.69
CA SER A 74 -21.15 -2.77 -1.62
C SER A 74 -19.81 -2.10 -1.93
N GLY A 75 -19.20 -1.51 -0.90
CA GLY A 75 -17.86 -0.92 -0.94
C GLY A 75 -16.83 -1.86 -0.30
N SER A 76 -16.61 -1.73 1.01
CA SER A 76 -15.67 -2.60 1.76
C SER A 76 -16.12 -4.06 1.79
N ASP A 77 -17.41 -4.31 1.90
CA ASP A 77 -18.01 -5.65 1.74
C ASP A 77 -18.29 -5.93 0.26
N ALA A 78 -17.23 -6.16 -0.51
CA ALA A 78 -17.32 -6.28 -1.95
C ALA A 78 -18.13 -7.51 -2.42
N ASN A 79 -18.14 -8.60 -1.64
CA ASN A 79 -18.90 -9.82 -2.01
C ASN A 79 -20.42 -9.68 -1.80
N SER A 80 -20.88 -8.61 -1.14
CA SER A 80 -22.31 -8.31 -0.94
C SER A 80 -22.98 -7.63 -2.15
N GLY A 81 -22.27 -7.49 -3.28
CA GLY A 81 -22.79 -6.90 -4.52
C GLY A 81 -24.09 -7.55 -4.98
N LYS A 82 -25.00 -6.74 -5.53
CA LYS A 82 -26.35 -7.13 -5.94
C LYS A 82 -26.53 -7.25 -7.46
N THR A 83 -25.53 -6.87 -8.25
CA THR A 83 -25.55 -7.07 -9.70
C THR A 83 -25.73 -8.55 -10.02
N LYS A 84 -26.72 -8.88 -10.83
CA LYS A 84 -27.08 -10.27 -11.19
C LYS A 84 -26.78 -10.58 -12.65
N ALA A 85 -26.43 -11.81 -12.90
CA ALA A 85 -26.32 -12.41 -14.21
C ALA A 85 -27.28 -13.60 -14.31
N VAL A 86 -28.14 -13.63 -15.31
CA VAL A 86 -29.11 -14.70 -15.55
C VAL A 86 -28.77 -15.37 -16.87
N LEU A 87 -28.62 -16.69 -16.86
CA LEU A 87 -28.38 -17.46 -18.09
C LEU A 87 -29.62 -17.45 -18.96
N SER A 88 -29.46 -17.17 -20.26
CA SER A 88 -30.55 -17.22 -21.25
C SER A 88 -31.07 -18.65 -21.44
N ASP A 89 -32.30 -18.79 -21.91
CA ASP A 89 -32.94 -20.09 -22.12
C ASP A 89 -32.21 -20.98 -23.15
N ASP A 90 -31.51 -20.35 -24.11
CA ASP A 90 -30.71 -21.06 -25.13
C ASP A 90 -29.30 -21.42 -24.62
N GLY A 91 -28.96 -21.02 -23.39
CA GLY A 91 -27.68 -21.28 -22.74
C GLY A 91 -26.47 -20.58 -23.35
N LYS A 92 -26.67 -19.60 -24.25
CA LYS A 92 -25.57 -18.95 -25.00
C LYS A 92 -25.12 -17.63 -24.43
N HIS A 93 -25.93 -17.01 -23.57
CA HIS A 93 -25.64 -15.67 -23.04
C HIS A 93 -26.01 -15.57 -21.57
N TYR A 94 -25.35 -14.66 -20.87
CA TYR A 94 -25.80 -14.13 -19.59
C TYR A 94 -26.43 -12.76 -19.81
N HIS A 95 -27.54 -12.52 -19.15
CA HIS A 95 -28.18 -11.21 -19.07
C HIS A 95 -27.76 -10.55 -17.76
N ILE A 96 -26.94 -9.49 -17.84
CA ILE A 96 -26.42 -8.79 -16.67
C ILE A 96 -27.29 -7.57 -16.38
N THR A 97 -27.77 -7.47 -15.13
CA THR A 97 -28.55 -6.33 -14.65
C THR A 97 -28.02 -5.85 -13.30
N GLY A 98 -27.73 -4.55 -13.20
CA GLY A 98 -27.23 -3.93 -11.97
C GLY A 98 -26.58 -2.59 -12.18
N GLN A 99 -26.16 -2.00 -11.06
CA GLN A 99 -25.50 -0.69 -11.04
C GLN A 99 -24.11 -0.80 -10.41
N LYS A 100 -23.12 -0.21 -11.08
CA LYS A 100 -21.78 -0.05 -10.55
C LYS A 100 -21.50 1.43 -10.31
N MET A 101 -20.67 1.74 -9.29
CA MET A 101 -20.42 3.09 -8.81
C MET A 101 -18.92 3.36 -8.69
N TRP A 102 -18.52 4.60 -8.89
CA TRP A 102 -17.13 5.06 -8.80
C TRP A 102 -16.18 4.38 -9.79
N ILE A 103 -16.66 4.10 -11.01
CA ILE A 103 -15.89 3.33 -11.98
C ILE A 103 -14.94 4.25 -12.75
N THR A 104 -13.65 4.08 -12.47
CA THR A 104 -12.57 4.82 -13.16
C THR A 104 -12.52 4.40 -14.64
N ASN A 105 -12.30 5.38 -15.51
CA ASN A 105 -12.24 5.26 -16.97
C ASN A 105 -13.59 4.92 -17.64
N ALA A 106 -14.68 4.74 -16.91
CA ALA A 106 -15.94 4.29 -17.49
C ALA A 106 -16.46 5.17 -18.63
N GLY A 107 -16.21 6.49 -18.58
CA GLY A 107 -16.66 7.42 -19.61
C GLY A 107 -16.10 7.12 -21.02
N PHE A 108 -14.95 6.45 -21.10
CA PHE A 108 -14.27 6.13 -22.37
C PHE A 108 -13.80 4.67 -22.49
N ALA A 109 -14.13 3.80 -21.53
CA ALA A 109 -13.73 2.39 -21.58
C ALA A 109 -14.43 1.65 -22.73
N ASP A 110 -13.69 0.74 -23.35
CA ASP A 110 -14.17 -0.17 -24.40
C ASP A 110 -14.55 -1.53 -23.80
N VAL A 111 -13.90 -1.92 -22.68
CA VAL A 111 -14.15 -3.19 -21.99
C VAL A 111 -14.21 -3.00 -20.48
N PHE A 112 -15.11 -3.73 -19.84
CA PHE A 112 -15.36 -3.72 -18.42
C PHE A 112 -15.13 -5.12 -17.83
N THR A 113 -14.31 -5.24 -16.77
CA THR A 113 -14.31 -6.42 -15.92
C THR A 113 -15.43 -6.26 -14.89
N VAL A 114 -16.53 -7.00 -15.06
CA VAL A 114 -17.76 -6.87 -14.27
C VAL A 114 -17.92 -8.04 -13.33
N PHE A 115 -18.24 -7.74 -12.06
CA PHE A 115 -18.53 -8.75 -11.04
C PHE A 115 -20.03 -8.81 -10.76
N ALA A 116 -20.61 -9.99 -10.91
CA ALA A 116 -22.04 -10.23 -10.74
C ALA A 116 -22.30 -11.61 -10.13
N LYS A 117 -23.44 -11.82 -9.50
CA LYS A 117 -23.89 -13.12 -9.01
C LYS A 117 -24.75 -13.82 -10.06
N ILE A 118 -24.44 -15.09 -10.35
CA ILE A 118 -25.26 -15.88 -11.28
C ILE A 118 -26.44 -16.46 -10.51
N GLY A 119 -27.66 -16.07 -10.89
CA GLY A 119 -28.87 -16.53 -10.20
C GLY A 119 -28.82 -16.23 -8.71
N ASP A 120 -28.84 -17.29 -7.89
CA ASP A 120 -28.82 -17.21 -6.41
C ASP A 120 -27.45 -17.59 -5.81
N ASP A 121 -26.38 -17.52 -6.60
CA ASP A 121 -25.02 -17.77 -6.11
C ASP A 121 -24.66 -16.86 -4.92
N GLU A 122 -23.97 -17.40 -3.94
CA GLU A 122 -23.49 -16.63 -2.78
C GLU A 122 -22.34 -15.70 -3.13
N ASN A 123 -21.46 -16.16 -4.03
CA ASN A 123 -20.24 -15.45 -4.39
C ASN A 123 -20.31 -14.83 -5.78
N LEU A 124 -19.52 -13.77 -5.97
CA LEU A 124 -19.40 -13.10 -7.26
C LEU A 124 -18.70 -13.99 -8.30
N THR A 125 -19.13 -13.86 -9.55
CA THR A 125 -18.47 -14.33 -10.77
C THR A 125 -18.00 -13.13 -11.56
N ALA A 126 -16.86 -13.23 -12.24
CA ALA A 126 -16.32 -12.16 -13.09
C ALA A 126 -16.70 -12.39 -14.56
N PHE A 127 -16.92 -11.30 -15.28
CA PHE A 127 -17.27 -11.28 -16.70
C PHE A 127 -16.46 -10.23 -17.45
N ILE A 128 -16.08 -10.52 -18.69
CA ILE A 128 -15.56 -9.54 -19.64
C ILE A 128 -16.72 -8.98 -20.43
N VAL A 129 -17.03 -7.71 -20.26
CA VAL A 129 -18.17 -7.06 -20.92
C VAL A 129 -17.64 -5.98 -21.85
N GLU A 130 -17.88 -6.13 -23.16
CA GLU A 130 -17.56 -5.11 -24.15
C GLU A 130 -18.64 -4.02 -24.16
N LYS A 131 -18.24 -2.77 -24.37
CA LYS A 131 -19.19 -1.66 -24.48
C LYS A 131 -20.21 -1.89 -25.60
N ASP A 132 -19.76 -2.51 -26.69
CA ASP A 132 -20.56 -2.77 -27.90
C ASP A 132 -21.60 -3.89 -27.72
N PHE A 133 -21.62 -4.60 -26.57
CA PHE A 133 -22.70 -5.53 -26.27
C PHE A 133 -24.06 -4.85 -26.07
N GLY A 134 -24.06 -3.51 -25.91
CA GLY A 134 -25.26 -2.70 -25.77
C GLY A 134 -25.90 -2.76 -24.39
N ASP A 135 -26.98 -2.00 -24.23
CA ASP A 135 -27.76 -1.91 -22.99
C ASP A 135 -26.94 -1.52 -21.75
N ILE A 136 -25.87 -0.71 -21.97
CA ILE A 136 -25.01 -0.15 -20.94
C ILE A 136 -25.21 1.37 -20.92
N THR A 137 -25.66 1.89 -19.78
CA THR A 137 -25.80 3.34 -19.57
C THR A 137 -24.66 3.82 -18.67
N ILE A 138 -23.93 4.82 -19.13
CA ILE A 138 -22.87 5.47 -18.37
C ILE A 138 -23.36 6.87 -18.01
N ASN A 139 -23.44 7.14 -16.71
CA ASN A 139 -23.83 8.45 -16.21
C ASN A 139 -22.75 9.51 -16.44
N PRO A 140 -23.08 10.80 -16.33
CA PRO A 140 -22.09 11.88 -16.35
C PRO A 140 -21.00 11.68 -15.29
N GLU A 141 -19.87 12.36 -15.52
CA GLU A 141 -18.72 12.35 -14.59
C GLU A 141 -19.10 12.77 -13.17
N GLU A 142 -18.62 12.02 -12.19
CA GLU A 142 -18.85 12.29 -10.78
C GLU A 142 -18.17 13.60 -10.31
N LYS A 143 -18.87 14.35 -9.49
CA LYS A 143 -18.31 15.56 -8.84
C LYS A 143 -17.46 15.16 -7.65
N LYS A 144 -16.14 15.12 -7.83
CA LYS A 144 -15.17 14.64 -6.83
C LYS A 144 -14.43 15.78 -6.14
N MET A 145 -13.91 15.52 -4.94
CA MET A 145 -13.02 16.42 -4.21
C MET A 145 -11.71 16.65 -5.00
N GLY A 146 -11.07 15.57 -5.44
CA GLY A 146 -9.82 15.57 -6.19
C GLY A 146 -9.86 14.61 -7.38
N ILE A 147 -8.71 14.37 -8.00
CA ILE A 147 -8.53 13.55 -9.22
C ILE A 147 -9.58 13.88 -10.30
N LYS A 148 -9.86 15.18 -10.47
CA LYS A 148 -10.95 15.64 -11.35
C LYS A 148 -10.67 15.39 -12.83
N GLY A 149 -9.42 15.23 -13.23
CA GLY A 149 -9.02 14.87 -14.59
C GLY A 149 -9.05 13.36 -14.89
N SER A 150 -9.46 12.52 -13.93
CA SER A 150 -9.70 11.09 -14.12
C SER A 150 -11.19 10.84 -14.29
N SER A 151 -11.60 10.22 -15.40
CA SER A 151 -13.00 9.83 -15.61
C SER A 151 -13.45 8.89 -14.50
N THR A 152 -14.63 9.15 -13.94
CA THR A 152 -15.24 8.33 -12.89
C THR A 152 -16.74 8.44 -13.00
N CYS A 153 -17.43 7.34 -13.37
CA CYS A 153 -18.86 7.36 -13.62
C CYS A 153 -19.58 6.22 -12.89
N GLN A 154 -20.89 6.33 -12.81
CA GLN A 154 -21.77 5.20 -12.55
C GLN A 154 -22.02 4.46 -13.86
N VAL A 155 -22.11 3.13 -13.79
CA VAL A 155 -22.38 2.25 -14.93
C VAL A 155 -23.59 1.40 -14.61
N PHE A 156 -24.59 1.43 -15.49
CA PHE A 156 -25.80 0.62 -15.38
C PHE A 156 -25.81 -0.42 -16.50
N PHE A 157 -25.97 -1.66 -16.11
CA PHE A 157 -26.20 -2.78 -17.00
C PHE A 157 -27.71 -3.06 -17.02
N ASN A 158 -28.37 -2.91 -18.18
CA ASN A 158 -29.79 -2.95 -18.33
C ASN A 158 -30.23 -4.21 -19.10
N ASN A 159 -30.02 -5.38 -18.49
CA ASN A 159 -30.20 -6.67 -19.16
C ASN A 159 -29.17 -6.89 -20.28
N THR A 160 -27.96 -6.39 -20.09
CA THR A 160 -26.84 -6.46 -21.04
C THR A 160 -26.53 -7.91 -21.41
N LYS A 161 -26.56 -8.21 -22.72
CA LYS A 161 -26.39 -9.55 -23.25
C LYS A 161 -24.90 -9.88 -23.41
N VAL A 162 -24.37 -10.75 -22.56
CA VAL A 162 -22.97 -11.13 -22.50
C VAL A 162 -22.80 -12.59 -22.91
N PRO A 163 -21.99 -12.94 -23.93
CA PRO A 163 -21.75 -14.31 -24.33
C PRO A 163 -21.21 -15.18 -23.19
N VAL A 164 -21.59 -16.45 -23.13
CA VAL A 164 -21.14 -17.36 -22.06
C VAL A 164 -19.62 -17.54 -22.03
N GLU A 165 -18.96 -17.46 -23.18
CA GLU A 165 -17.51 -17.51 -23.34
C GLU A 165 -16.79 -16.29 -22.75
N ASN A 166 -17.50 -15.24 -22.36
CA ASN A 166 -16.98 -14.06 -21.69
C ASN A 166 -17.01 -14.16 -20.16
N LEU A 167 -17.43 -15.31 -19.60
CA LEU A 167 -17.21 -15.60 -18.19
C LEU A 167 -15.69 -15.66 -17.94
N LEU A 168 -15.21 -14.91 -16.97
CA LEU A 168 -13.80 -14.79 -16.64
C LEU A 168 -13.42 -15.67 -15.44
N GLY A 169 -12.57 -16.64 -15.66
CA GLY A 169 -12.17 -17.61 -14.64
C GLY A 169 -13.28 -18.63 -14.36
N GLU A 170 -13.58 -18.88 -13.10
CA GLU A 170 -14.56 -19.87 -12.65
C GLU A 170 -15.81 -19.21 -12.07
N ARG A 171 -16.96 -19.87 -12.23
CA ARG A 171 -18.20 -19.45 -11.53
C ARG A 171 -17.96 -19.40 -10.03
N GLN A 172 -18.47 -18.35 -9.37
CA GLN A 172 -18.23 -18.02 -7.97
C GLN A 172 -16.74 -17.74 -7.60
N GLY A 173 -15.85 -17.67 -8.59
CA GLY A 173 -14.44 -17.33 -8.41
C GLY A 173 -14.14 -15.82 -8.43
N GLY A 174 -15.13 -14.98 -8.73
CA GLY A 174 -14.93 -13.55 -8.94
C GLY A 174 -14.36 -12.81 -7.73
N PHE A 175 -14.79 -13.13 -6.52
CA PHE A 175 -14.25 -12.50 -5.31
C PHE A 175 -12.75 -12.83 -5.09
N LYS A 176 -12.33 -14.07 -5.38
CA LYS A 176 -10.91 -14.46 -5.36
C LYS A 176 -10.09 -13.68 -6.40
N ILE A 177 -10.63 -13.51 -7.60
CA ILE A 177 -10.02 -12.67 -8.65
C ILE A 177 -9.85 -11.24 -8.12
N ALA A 178 -10.92 -10.65 -7.58
CA ALA A 178 -10.90 -9.31 -7.06
C ALA A 178 -9.81 -9.11 -5.98
N LEU A 179 -9.74 -9.98 -4.99
CA LEU A 179 -8.76 -9.88 -3.90
C LEU A 179 -7.31 -9.98 -4.39
N ASN A 180 -7.01 -10.89 -5.31
CA ASN A 180 -5.65 -11.07 -5.82
C ASN A 180 -5.20 -9.87 -6.66
N ILE A 181 -6.08 -9.33 -7.48
CA ILE A 181 -5.80 -8.12 -8.27
C ILE A 181 -5.63 -6.90 -7.38
N LEU A 182 -6.45 -6.77 -6.33
CA LEU A 182 -6.31 -5.69 -5.35
C LEU A 182 -4.97 -5.71 -4.60
N ASN A 183 -4.36 -6.88 -4.36
CA ASN A 183 -3.02 -6.92 -3.76
C ASN A 183 -1.96 -6.24 -4.66
N ILE A 184 -2.04 -6.46 -5.98
CA ILE A 184 -1.19 -5.76 -6.96
C ILE A 184 -1.46 -4.24 -6.92
N GLY A 185 -2.73 -3.86 -6.92
CA GLY A 185 -3.18 -2.47 -6.84
C GLY A 185 -2.65 -1.76 -5.60
N ARG A 186 -2.66 -2.40 -4.43
CA ARG A 186 -2.17 -1.85 -3.17
C ARG A 186 -0.68 -1.54 -3.19
N ILE A 187 0.15 -2.46 -3.71
CA ILE A 187 1.61 -2.23 -3.84
C ILE A 187 1.86 -1.10 -4.83
N LYS A 188 1.19 -1.10 -5.98
CA LYS A 188 1.30 -0.05 -7.00
C LYS A 188 0.83 1.32 -6.50
N LEU A 189 -0.23 1.36 -5.68
CA LEU A 189 -0.70 2.60 -5.05
C LEU A 189 0.42 3.22 -4.19
N ALA A 190 1.10 2.41 -3.38
CA ALA A 190 2.22 2.89 -2.56
C ALA A 190 3.36 3.42 -3.45
N GLY A 191 3.70 2.75 -4.55
CA GLY A 191 4.68 3.23 -5.51
C GLY A 191 4.29 4.56 -6.16
N ALA A 192 3.04 4.70 -6.60
CA ALA A 192 2.53 5.96 -7.16
C ALA A 192 2.52 7.08 -6.11
N ALA A 193 2.18 6.77 -4.85
CA ALA A 193 2.23 7.74 -3.75
C ALA A 193 3.65 8.29 -3.54
N ILE A 194 4.68 7.44 -3.61
CA ILE A 194 6.09 7.88 -3.51
C ILE A 194 6.42 8.88 -4.64
N GLY A 195 6.04 8.59 -5.87
CA GLY A 195 6.27 9.50 -7.00
C GLY A 195 5.58 10.85 -6.82
N SER A 196 4.35 10.84 -6.34
CA SER A 196 3.60 12.06 -5.96
C SER A 196 4.31 12.83 -4.85
N CYS A 197 4.77 12.15 -3.79
CA CYS A 197 5.49 12.77 -2.68
C CYS A 197 6.78 13.45 -3.14
N LYS A 198 7.59 12.78 -3.95
CA LYS A 198 8.86 13.34 -4.46
C LYS A 198 8.61 14.65 -5.22
N ARG A 199 7.58 14.68 -6.06
CA ARG A 199 7.19 15.90 -6.78
C ARG A 199 6.75 17.03 -5.84
N VAL A 200 5.95 16.73 -4.82
CA VAL A 200 5.52 17.72 -3.81
C VAL A 200 6.71 18.25 -3.01
N ILE A 201 7.66 17.38 -2.65
CA ILE A 201 8.89 17.80 -1.95
C ILE A 201 9.72 18.73 -2.82
N ASP A 202 9.90 18.42 -4.11
CA ASP A 202 10.64 19.28 -5.04
C ASP A 202 10.01 20.69 -5.11
N HIS A 203 8.69 20.76 -5.25
CA HIS A 203 7.97 22.03 -5.19
C HIS A 203 8.15 22.75 -3.85
N SER A 204 8.07 22.02 -2.73
CA SER A 204 8.24 22.59 -1.38
C SER A 204 9.63 23.16 -1.16
N ILE A 205 10.68 22.47 -1.62
CA ILE A 205 12.07 22.93 -1.52
C ILE A 205 12.29 24.20 -2.35
N ASN A 206 11.85 24.19 -3.62
CA ASN A 206 12.03 25.32 -4.52
C ASN A 206 11.31 26.55 -3.99
N TYR A 207 10.05 26.42 -3.58
CA TYR A 207 9.31 27.53 -2.99
C TYR A 207 9.97 28.03 -1.70
N ALA A 208 10.43 27.15 -0.82
CA ALA A 208 11.11 27.54 0.41
C ALA A 208 12.43 28.27 0.16
N ASN A 209 13.15 27.95 -0.91
CA ASN A 209 14.39 28.62 -1.30
C ASN A 209 14.14 30.03 -1.88
N GLU A 210 13.06 30.22 -2.60
CA GLU A 210 12.70 31.48 -3.29
C GLU A 210 11.94 32.45 -2.38
N ARG A 211 11.05 31.94 -1.52
CA ARG A 211 10.19 32.77 -0.68
C ARG A 211 10.96 33.47 0.43
N LEU A 212 10.96 34.79 0.41
CA LEU A 212 11.60 35.62 1.42
C LEU A 212 10.58 36.08 2.48
N GLN A 213 10.93 35.87 3.75
CA GLN A 213 10.22 36.44 4.90
C GLN A 213 11.24 36.81 5.99
N PHE A 214 11.00 37.90 6.70
CA PHE A 214 11.92 38.43 7.71
C PHE A 214 13.36 38.58 7.20
N GLY A 215 13.49 39.04 5.94
CA GLY A 215 14.79 39.38 5.29
C GLY A 215 15.59 38.19 4.75
N ARG A 216 15.06 36.95 4.73
CA ARG A 216 15.76 35.76 4.20
C ARG A 216 14.81 34.70 3.68
N SER A 217 15.33 33.75 2.90
CA SER A 217 14.57 32.58 2.41
C SER A 217 14.02 31.78 3.57
N ILE A 218 12.77 31.30 3.45
CA ILE A 218 12.12 30.53 4.50
C ILE A 218 12.80 29.17 4.74
N SER A 219 13.52 28.63 3.75
CA SER A 219 14.33 27.41 3.88
C SER A 219 15.44 27.54 4.94
N LYS A 220 15.82 28.75 5.34
CA LYS A 220 16.83 28.98 6.38
C LYS A 220 16.30 28.87 7.82
N TYR A 221 14.95 28.80 7.99
CA TYR A 221 14.35 28.68 9.31
C TYR A 221 14.26 27.21 9.77
N GLY A 222 14.55 26.98 11.04
CA GLY A 222 14.53 25.62 11.63
C GLY A 222 13.19 24.91 11.51
N ALA A 223 12.07 25.62 11.62
CA ALA A 223 10.73 25.08 11.45
C ALA A 223 10.50 24.52 10.02
N ILE A 224 10.96 25.23 8.99
CA ILE A 224 10.85 24.79 7.60
C ILE A 224 11.83 23.62 7.32
N LYS A 225 13.06 23.72 7.84
CA LYS A 225 14.01 22.58 7.76
C LYS A 225 13.46 21.31 8.39
N HIS A 226 12.77 21.42 9.54
CA HIS A 226 12.11 20.28 10.17
C HIS A 226 11.07 19.64 9.24
N LYS A 227 10.18 20.43 8.64
CA LYS A 227 9.15 19.95 7.72
C LYS A 227 9.74 19.26 6.48
N LEU A 228 10.73 19.87 5.84
CA LEU A 228 11.40 19.29 4.67
C LEU A 228 12.12 17.97 5.01
N ALA A 229 12.79 17.90 6.17
CA ALA A 229 13.42 16.67 6.64
C ALA A 229 12.40 15.55 6.89
N GLU A 230 11.30 15.85 7.61
CA GLU A 230 10.26 14.87 7.91
C GLU A 230 9.59 14.33 6.64
N GLN A 231 9.29 15.20 5.66
CA GLN A 231 8.80 14.76 4.36
C GLN A 231 9.77 13.77 3.70
N ALA A 232 11.06 14.09 3.66
CA ALA A 232 12.08 13.26 3.02
C ALA A 232 12.31 11.93 3.76
N ILE A 233 12.35 11.94 5.10
CA ILE A 233 12.53 10.74 5.93
C ILE A 233 11.39 9.75 5.68
N LYS A 234 10.14 10.22 5.73
CA LYS A 234 8.95 9.37 5.51
C LYS A 234 8.90 8.81 4.08
N VAL A 235 9.26 9.61 3.09
CA VAL A 235 9.29 9.16 1.69
C VAL A 235 10.42 8.16 1.45
N TYR A 236 11.60 8.38 2.02
CA TYR A 236 12.71 7.41 1.95
C TYR A 236 12.33 6.07 2.57
N ALA A 237 11.67 6.10 3.72
CA ALA A 237 11.20 4.90 4.41
C ALA A 237 10.15 4.14 3.60
N SER A 238 9.15 4.84 3.05
CA SER A 238 8.17 4.23 2.14
C SER A 238 8.83 3.62 0.90
N ASN A 239 9.78 4.33 0.30
CA ASN A 239 10.53 3.86 -0.87
C ASN A 239 11.31 2.59 -0.56
N ALA A 240 12.04 2.55 0.57
CA ALA A 240 12.75 1.35 1.02
C ALA A 240 11.81 0.14 1.18
N ALA A 241 10.65 0.34 1.81
CA ALA A 241 9.66 -0.72 2.04
C ALA A 241 9.02 -1.23 0.73
N VAL A 242 8.65 -0.33 -0.19
CA VAL A 242 8.03 -0.68 -1.48
C VAL A 242 8.99 -1.49 -2.35
N TYR A 243 10.24 -1.05 -2.50
CA TYR A 243 11.20 -1.77 -3.34
C TYR A 243 11.68 -3.07 -2.72
N ARG A 244 11.77 -3.16 -1.38
CA ARG A 244 11.99 -4.44 -0.68
C ARG A 244 10.88 -5.43 -1.00
N CYS A 245 9.62 -5.05 -0.85
CA CYS A 245 8.48 -5.92 -1.16
C CYS A 245 8.47 -6.31 -2.65
N SER A 246 8.73 -5.36 -3.55
CA SER A 246 8.75 -5.63 -4.99
C SER A 246 9.83 -6.64 -5.38
N GLN A 247 11.02 -6.54 -4.82
CA GLN A 247 12.10 -7.52 -5.04
C GLN A 247 11.73 -8.89 -4.46
N ASN A 248 11.17 -8.93 -3.25
CA ASN A 248 10.71 -10.20 -2.65
C ASN A 248 9.64 -10.89 -3.50
N VAL A 249 8.75 -10.13 -4.14
CA VAL A 249 7.78 -10.67 -5.09
C VAL A 249 8.47 -11.29 -6.31
N ASP A 250 9.45 -10.59 -6.91
CA ASP A 250 10.21 -11.12 -8.05
C ASP A 250 11.00 -12.37 -7.68
N ASP A 251 11.63 -12.40 -6.51
CA ASP A 251 12.38 -13.56 -6.00
C ASP A 251 11.44 -14.76 -5.76
N ALA A 252 10.25 -14.54 -5.20
CA ALA A 252 9.25 -15.58 -4.99
C ALA A 252 8.73 -16.14 -6.33
N ILE A 253 8.46 -15.26 -7.31
CA ILE A 253 8.05 -15.67 -8.67
C ILE A 253 9.15 -16.52 -9.30
N ALA A 254 10.40 -16.08 -9.22
CA ALA A 254 11.54 -16.82 -9.77
C ALA A 254 11.69 -18.20 -9.14
N ALA A 255 11.57 -18.31 -7.82
CA ALA A 255 11.62 -19.58 -7.10
C ALA A 255 10.48 -20.54 -7.51
N LEU A 256 9.25 -20.03 -7.64
CA LEU A 256 8.10 -20.83 -8.07
C LEU A 256 8.24 -21.32 -9.51
N VAL A 257 8.75 -20.48 -10.42
CA VAL A 257 9.03 -20.87 -11.82
C VAL A 257 10.15 -21.91 -11.87
N ALA A 258 11.23 -21.75 -11.10
CA ALA A 258 12.30 -22.74 -10.99
C ALA A 258 11.79 -24.09 -10.43
N GLY A 259 10.75 -24.06 -9.58
CA GLY A 259 10.04 -25.23 -9.09
C GLY A 259 9.07 -25.86 -10.10
N GLY A 260 9.02 -25.36 -11.36
CA GLY A 260 8.20 -25.92 -12.45
C GLY A 260 6.79 -25.32 -12.58
N MET A 261 6.47 -24.26 -11.82
CA MET A 261 5.17 -23.58 -11.96
C MET A 261 5.14 -22.70 -13.22
N ASN A 262 4.00 -22.71 -13.92
CA ASN A 262 3.78 -21.78 -15.04
C ASN A 262 3.93 -20.32 -14.57
N LYS A 263 4.58 -19.47 -15.39
CA LYS A 263 4.93 -18.07 -15.03
C LYS A 263 3.71 -17.23 -14.58
N GLU A 264 2.56 -17.37 -15.23
CA GLU A 264 1.36 -16.60 -14.87
C GLU A 264 0.82 -17.01 -13.49
N LYS A 265 0.75 -18.32 -13.23
CA LYS A 265 0.37 -18.86 -11.93
C LYS A 265 1.40 -18.50 -10.85
N ALA A 266 2.69 -18.59 -11.17
CA ALA A 266 3.77 -18.19 -10.28
C ALA A 266 3.69 -16.71 -9.91
N THR A 267 3.32 -15.84 -10.86
CA THR A 267 3.14 -14.41 -10.60
C THR A 267 2.03 -14.16 -9.60
N LEU A 268 0.85 -14.75 -9.80
CA LEU A 268 -0.28 -14.62 -8.87
C LEU A 268 0.06 -15.17 -7.48
N GLU A 269 0.68 -16.34 -7.44
CA GLU A 269 1.04 -17.01 -6.17
C GLU A 269 2.15 -16.24 -5.45
N GLY A 270 3.18 -15.77 -6.16
CA GLY A 270 4.23 -14.94 -5.59
C GLY A 270 3.69 -13.67 -4.95
N ILE A 271 2.77 -12.97 -5.63
CA ILE A 271 2.14 -11.77 -5.09
C ILE A 271 1.25 -12.12 -3.88
N ARG A 272 0.50 -13.23 -3.92
CA ARG A 272 -0.36 -13.68 -2.84
C ARG A 272 0.42 -13.92 -1.54
N GLN A 273 1.67 -14.37 -1.63
CA GLN A 273 2.54 -14.57 -0.47
C GLN A 273 2.79 -13.27 0.31
N PHE A 274 2.73 -12.12 -0.36
CA PHE A 274 2.97 -10.79 0.22
C PHE A 274 1.69 -9.96 0.43
N ALA A 275 0.55 -10.62 0.67
CA ALA A 275 -0.74 -9.95 0.90
C ALA A 275 -0.72 -9.04 2.15
N ALA A 276 -0.03 -9.44 3.22
CA ALA A 276 0.14 -8.61 4.42
C ALA A 276 1.00 -7.38 4.11
N GLU A 277 2.13 -7.57 3.42
CA GLU A 277 3.01 -6.49 3.00
C GLU A 277 2.31 -5.52 2.04
N ALA A 278 1.49 -6.02 1.11
CA ALA A 278 0.69 -5.18 0.23
C ALA A 278 -0.26 -4.26 1.02
N ALA A 279 -0.90 -4.77 2.08
CA ALA A 279 -1.74 -3.98 2.97
C ALA A 279 -0.91 -2.97 3.80
N ILE A 280 0.24 -3.37 4.34
CA ILE A 280 1.21 -2.49 5.04
C ILE A 280 1.59 -1.31 4.14
N LEU A 281 2.02 -1.60 2.92
CA LEU A 281 2.49 -0.59 1.98
C LEU A 281 1.39 0.39 1.57
N LYS A 282 0.16 -0.11 1.36
CA LYS A 282 -0.99 0.72 1.02
C LYS A 282 -1.32 1.71 2.14
N VAL A 283 -1.35 1.23 3.39
CA VAL A 283 -1.61 2.09 4.55
C VAL A 283 -0.50 3.12 4.68
N HIS A 284 0.74 2.67 4.83
CA HIS A 284 1.88 3.55 5.06
C HIS A 284 2.08 4.55 3.91
N GLY A 285 2.09 4.10 2.66
CA GLY A 285 2.32 4.98 1.50
C GLY A 285 1.24 6.05 1.35
N SER A 286 -0.03 5.70 1.57
CA SER A 286 -1.14 6.66 1.48
C SER A 286 -1.15 7.68 2.63
N GLU A 287 -0.74 7.30 3.84
CA GLU A 287 -0.62 8.20 5.00
C GLU A 287 0.61 9.10 4.90
N VAL A 288 1.72 8.58 4.37
CA VAL A 288 2.88 9.42 4.04
C VAL A 288 2.55 10.45 2.98
N LEU A 289 1.80 10.07 1.94
CA LEU A 289 1.34 11.02 0.92
C LEU A 289 0.46 12.12 1.54
N ASP A 290 -0.48 11.75 2.40
CA ASP A 290 -1.34 12.69 3.12
C ASP A 290 -0.51 13.71 3.93
N TYR A 291 0.47 13.22 4.69
CA TYR A 291 1.40 14.06 5.45
C TYR A 291 2.20 15.01 4.55
N VAL A 292 2.75 14.49 3.46
CA VAL A 292 3.64 15.26 2.57
C VAL A 292 2.87 16.37 1.86
N VAL A 293 1.64 16.12 1.40
CA VAL A 293 0.85 17.16 0.72
C VAL A 293 0.32 18.20 1.71
N ASP A 294 -0.04 17.80 2.94
CA ASP A 294 -0.47 18.71 4.00
C ASP A 294 0.66 19.68 4.38
N GLU A 295 1.86 19.15 4.60
CA GLU A 295 3.04 19.98 4.85
C GLU A 295 3.46 20.82 3.63
N GLY A 296 3.20 20.33 2.41
CA GLY A 296 3.39 21.11 1.19
C GLY A 296 2.49 22.35 1.16
N VAL A 297 1.22 22.21 1.47
CA VAL A 297 0.29 23.35 1.62
C VAL A 297 0.79 24.30 2.71
N GLN A 298 1.21 23.76 3.85
CA GLN A 298 1.69 24.55 5.00
C GLN A 298 2.97 25.34 4.69
N ILE A 299 3.93 24.75 3.96
CA ILE A 299 5.16 25.43 3.54
C ILE A 299 4.85 26.59 2.57
N TYR A 300 3.87 26.42 1.68
CA TYR A 300 3.42 27.47 0.76
C TYR A 300 2.62 28.57 1.45
N GLY A 301 2.12 28.33 2.67
CA GLY A 301 1.29 29.28 3.40
C GLY A 301 0.01 29.64 2.63
N GLY A 302 -0.41 30.89 2.64
CA GLY A 302 -1.62 31.33 1.91
C GLY A 302 -1.62 30.98 0.41
N MET A 303 -0.46 30.96 -0.26
CA MET A 303 -0.34 30.52 -1.64
C MET A 303 -0.66 29.02 -1.80
N GLY A 304 -0.36 28.19 -0.80
CA GLY A 304 -0.69 26.76 -0.83
C GLY A 304 -2.19 26.47 -0.79
N TYR A 305 -2.98 27.43 -0.31
CA TYR A 305 -4.45 27.34 -0.28
C TYR A 305 -5.10 27.91 -1.55
N SER A 306 -4.33 28.63 -2.39
CA SER A 306 -4.79 29.16 -3.67
C SER A 306 -4.79 28.08 -4.75
N ALA A 307 -5.85 28.08 -5.58
CA ALA A 307 -5.92 27.19 -6.76
C ALA A 307 -4.90 27.54 -7.87
N GLU A 308 -4.19 28.67 -7.75
CA GLU A 308 -3.11 29.07 -8.66
C GLU A 308 -1.82 28.28 -8.41
N ALA A 309 -1.64 27.72 -7.20
CA ALA A 309 -0.49 26.91 -6.84
C ALA A 309 -0.81 25.41 -6.89
N PRO A 310 0.21 24.54 -7.10
CA PRO A 310 -0.05 23.10 -7.27
C PRO A 310 -0.46 22.38 -5.98
N MET A 311 -0.25 22.97 -4.80
CA MET A 311 -0.39 22.29 -3.50
C MET A 311 -1.83 21.96 -3.14
N GLU A 312 -2.79 22.89 -3.39
CA GLU A 312 -4.19 22.63 -3.07
C GLU A 312 -4.74 21.44 -3.87
N ARG A 313 -4.35 21.32 -5.13
CA ARG A 313 -4.72 20.18 -5.98
C ARG A 313 -4.06 18.90 -5.50
N ALA A 314 -2.76 18.92 -5.20
CA ALA A 314 -2.05 17.77 -4.66
C ALA A 314 -2.71 17.26 -3.37
N TYR A 315 -3.10 18.16 -2.47
CA TYR A 315 -3.80 17.84 -1.24
C TYR A 315 -5.15 17.15 -1.49
N ARG A 316 -5.97 17.71 -2.38
CA ARG A 316 -7.28 17.14 -2.73
C ARG A 316 -7.15 15.78 -3.43
N ASP A 317 -6.20 15.64 -4.35
CA ASP A 317 -5.96 14.40 -5.09
C ASP A 317 -5.45 13.27 -4.18
N ALA A 318 -4.63 13.60 -3.17
CA ALA A 318 -4.10 12.63 -2.23
C ALA A 318 -5.17 11.96 -1.38
N ARG A 319 -6.27 12.68 -1.04
CA ARG A 319 -7.23 12.24 -0.02
C ARG A 319 -7.88 10.88 -0.31
N ILE A 320 -8.12 10.57 -1.57
CA ILE A 320 -8.79 9.32 -1.98
C ILE A 320 -7.93 8.07 -1.70
N ASN A 321 -6.60 8.21 -1.64
CA ASN A 321 -5.69 7.08 -1.47
C ASN A 321 -5.87 6.34 -0.14
N ARG A 322 -6.44 6.97 0.88
CA ARG A 322 -6.80 6.32 2.15
C ARG A 322 -8.14 5.59 2.10
N ILE A 323 -8.91 5.72 1.02
CA ILE A 323 -10.27 5.19 0.87
C ILE A 323 -10.33 4.02 -0.11
N PHE A 324 -9.89 4.21 -1.37
CA PHE A 324 -9.97 3.15 -2.38
C PHE A 324 -8.92 2.04 -2.17
N GLU A 325 -9.02 0.92 -2.89
CA GLU A 325 -8.21 -0.30 -2.73
C GLU A 325 -8.37 -0.95 -1.33
N GLY A 326 -9.57 -0.76 -0.75
CA GLY A 326 -9.87 -1.02 0.66
C GLY A 326 -9.41 0.14 1.54
N THR A 327 -10.29 0.59 2.46
CA THR A 327 -9.92 1.68 3.38
C THR A 327 -8.68 1.30 4.20
N ASN A 328 -7.99 2.30 4.76
CA ASN A 328 -6.81 2.02 5.59
C ASN A 328 -7.16 1.17 6.81
N GLU A 329 -8.37 1.34 7.37
CA GLU A 329 -8.90 0.51 8.46
C GLU A 329 -9.04 -0.96 8.03
N ILE A 330 -9.65 -1.22 6.86
CA ILE A 330 -9.78 -2.57 6.30
C ILE A 330 -8.41 -3.19 6.04
N ASN A 331 -7.45 -2.43 5.52
CA ASN A 331 -6.09 -2.93 5.29
C ASN A 331 -5.37 -3.25 6.61
N ARG A 332 -5.57 -2.46 7.69
CA ARG A 332 -5.06 -2.79 9.02
C ARG A 332 -5.62 -4.12 9.55
N MET A 333 -6.93 -4.34 9.38
CA MET A 333 -7.53 -5.65 9.73
C MET A 333 -6.90 -6.79 8.91
N LEU A 334 -6.68 -6.58 7.61
CA LEU A 334 -6.08 -7.58 6.73
C LEU A 334 -4.64 -7.94 7.09
N ILE A 335 -3.83 -7.02 7.63
CA ILE A 335 -2.45 -7.30 8.06
C ILE A 335 -2.45 -8.41 9.10
N VAL A 336 -3.17 -8.24 10.20
CA VAL A 336 -3.23 -9.21 11.30
C VAL A 336 -3.90 -10.51 10.85
N ASP A 337 -5.05 -10.44 10.17
CA ASP A 337 -5.77 -11.60 9.65
C ASP A 337 -4.88 -12.45 8.72
N SER A 338 -4.13 -11.82 7.82
CA SER A 338 -3.22 -12.52 6.89
C SER A 338 -2.09 -13.25 7.62
N LEU A 339 -1.49 -12.63 8.63
CA LEU A 339 -0.42 -13.23 9.41
C LEU A 339 -0.93 -14.37 10.28
N LEU A 340 -2.09 -14.21 10.93
CA LEU A 340 -2.72 -15.27 11.72
C LEU A 340 -3.10 -16.45 10.84
N LYS A 341 -3.66 -16.23 9.65
CA LYS A 341 -3.98 -17.31 8.70
C LYS A 341 -2.75 -18.07 8.24
N LYS A 342 -1.61 -17.39 8.00
CA LYS A 342 -0.35 -18.07 7.71
C LYS A 342 0.15 -18.90 8.88
N ALA A 343 0.05 -18.38 10.10
CA ALA A 343 0.42 -19.13 11.30
C ALA A 343 -0.45 -20.37 11.52
N MET A 344 -1.78 -20.25 11.35
CA MET A 344 -2.71 -21.37 11.47
C MET A 344 -2.46 -22.48 10.43
N LYS A 345 -1.94 -22.12 9.24
CA LYS A 345 -1.56 -23.07 8.18
C LYS A 345 -0.15 -23.65 8.36
N GLY A 346 0.60 -23.22 9.36
CA GLY A 346 1.99 -23.61 9.55
C GLY A 346 2.98 -22.99 8.53
N GLU A 347 2.53 -21.98 7.77
CA GLU A 347 3.35 -21.24 6.80
C GLU A 347 4.26 -20.19 7.50
N LEU A 348 3.94 -19.84 8.76
CA LEU A 348 4.67 -18.87 9.58
C LEU A 348 4.65 -19.31 11.04
N ASP A 349 5.83 -19.49 11.65
CA ASP A 349 5.92 -19.72 13.09
C ASP A 349 5.85 -18.39 13.86
N LEU A 350 4.73 -18.13 14.51
CA LEU A 350 4.55 -17.01 15.43
C LEU A 350 4.54 -17.46 16.89
N MET A 351 4.17 -18.72 17.16
CA MET A 351 3.98 -19.21 18.53
C MET A 351 5.30 -19.46 19.25
N GLY A 352 6.28 -20.07 18.56
CA GLY A 352 7.61 -20.33 19.13
C GLY A 352 8.29 -19.03 19.58
N PRO A 353 8.51 -18.06 18.68
CA PRO A 353 9.07 -16.77 19.05
C PRO A 353 8.29 -16.00 20.13
N ALA A 354 6.96 -16.04 20.11
CA ALA A 354 6.14 -15.39 21.15
C ALA A 354 6.37 -16.02 22.53
N GLN A 355 6.47 -17.36 22.62
CA GLN A 355 6.77 -18.08 23.87
C GLN A 355 8.19 -17.78 24.38
N GLU A 356 9.16 -17.63 23.48
CA GLU A 356 10.53 -17.23 23.87
C GLU A 356 10.53 -15.82 24.48
N VAL A 357 9.81 -14.88 23.89
CA VAL A 357 9.66 -13.53 24.44
C VAL A 357 8.98 -13.55 25.81
N ALA A 358 7.95 -14.37 26.00
CA ALA A 358 7.29 -14.51 27.29
C ALA A 358 8.24 -15.05 28.39
N LYS A 359 9.11 -16.00 28.05
CA LYS A 359 10.17 -16.50 28.96
C LYS A 359 11.20 -15.42 29.26
N GLU A 360 11.61 -14.64 28.26
CA GLU A 360 12.58 -13.55 28.43
C GLU A 360 12.06 -12.46 29.37
N LEU A 361 10.76 -12.16 29.35
CA LEU A 361 10.16 -11.19 30.27
C LEU A 361 10.31 -11.59 31.74
N MET A 362 10.34 -12.89 32.01
CA MET A 362 10.52 -13.46 33.37
C MET A 362 12.00 -13.53 33.78
N SER A 363 12.93 -13.32 32.86
CA SER A 363 14.37 -13.39 33.11
C SER A 363 14.97 -12.05 33.52
N ILE A 364 16.12 -12.11 34.24
CA ILE A 364 16.90 -10.91 34.54
C ILE A 364 17.44 -10.33 33.22
N PRO A 365 17.24 -9.02 32.96
CA PRO A 365 17.77 -8.40 31.75
C PRO A 365 19.29 -8.54 31.67
N ASP A 366 19.80 -8.89 30.49
CA ASP A 366 21.22 -8.82 30.20
C ASP A 366 21.62 -7.35 30.07
N PHE A 367 22.54 -6.92 30.91
CA PHE A 367 23.14 -5.58 30.95
C PHE A 367 24.51 -5.53 30.28
N SER A 368 24.93 -6.57 29.54
CA SER A 368 26.19 -6.56 28.81
C SER A 368 26.27 -5.34 27.89
N ALA A 369 27.44 -4.75 27.80
CA ALA A 369 27.68 -3.61 26.92
C ALA A 369 27.41 -4.02 25.48
N GLY A 370 26.41 -3.38 24.85
CA GLY A 370 26.09 -3.61 23.42
C GLY A 370 27.26 -3.15 22.55
N SER A 371 27.27 -3.61 21.30
CA SER A 371 28.26 -3.18 20.31
C SER A 371 28.29 -1.65 20.14
N ASP A 372 29.45 -1.11 19.85
CA ASP A 372 29.63 0.29 19.46
C ASP A 372 29.35 0.52 17.96
N ASP A 373 29.20 -0.54 17.17
CA ASP A 373 28.86 -0.45 15.77
C ASP A 373 27.40 0.04 15.62
N PRO A 374 27.16 1.18 14.94
CA PRO A 374 25.84 1.74 14.75
C PRO A 374 24.86 0.77 14.05
N PHE A 375 25.34 -0.08 13.13
CA PHE A 375 24.47 -1.03 12.41
C PHE A 375 24.09 -2.23 13.27
N GLU A 376 25.02 -2.75 14.08
CA GLU A 376 24.70 -3.77 15.07
C GLU A 376 23.71 -3.26 16.12
N GLN A 377 23.82 -1.98 16.50
CA GLN A 377 22.84 -1.32 17.37
C GLN A 377 21.47 -1.25 16.70
N ALA A 378 21.39 -0.84 15.43
CA ALA A 378 20.14 -0.79 14.68
C ALA A 378 19.50 -2.18 14.52
N HIS A 379 20.28 -3.22 14.20
CA HIS A 379 19.79 -4.60 14.17
C HIS A 379 19.26 -5.07 15.53
N THR A 380 19.95 -4.72 16.60
CA THR A 380 19.51 -5.02 17.97
C THR A 380 18.17 -4.34 18.26
N GLN A 381 18.04 -3.07 17.87
CA GLN A 381 16.79 -2.31 18.05
C GLN A 381 15.62 -2.92 17.26
N ILE A 382 15.83 -3.32 16.00
CA ILE A 382 14.81 -4.04 15.22
C ILE A 382 14.41 -5.37 15.88
N LYS A 383 15.39 -6.14 16.43
CA LYS A 383 15.09 -7.35 17.20
C LYS A 383 14.21 -7.04 18.42
N GLN A 384 14.48 -5.96 19.13
CA GLN A 384 13.67 -5.54 20.28
C GLN A 384 12.26 -5.14 19.83
N PHE A 385 12.10 -4.42 18.72
CA PHE A 385 10.80 -4.08 18.15
C PHE A 385 9.98 -5.34 17.78
N LYS A 386 10.63 -6.35 17.18
CA LYS A 386 10.00 -7.65 16.91
C LYS A 386 9.46 -8.30 18.18
N LYS A 387 10.23 -8.26 19.28
CA LYS A 387 9.81 -8.78 20.59
C LYS A 387 8.60 -8.02 21.14
N ALA A 388 8.57 -6.68 21.01
CA ALA A 388 7.42 -5.89 21.42
C ALA A 388 6.15 -6.29 20.68
N VAL A 389 6.24 -6.42 19.34
CA VAL A 389 5.11 -6.87 18.49
C VAL A 389 4.66 -8.27 18.88
N LEU A 390 5.58 -9.23 18.99
CA LEU A 390 5.26 -10.63 19.34
C LEU A 390 4.62 -10.76 20.73
N MET A 391 5.13 -10.01 21.71
CA MET A 391 4.57 -9.98 23.06
C MET A 391 3.11 -9.54 23.03
N ILE A 392 2.81 -8.42 22.37
CA ILE A 392 1.47 -7.83 22.38
C ILE A 392 0.51 -8.64 21.52
N ALA A 393 0.90 -8.96 20.28
CA ALA A 393 0.08 -9.74 19.38
C ALA A 393 -0.20 -11.15 19.92
N GLY A 394 0.83 -11.81 20.48
CA GLY A 394 0.72 -13.14 21.07
C GLY A 394 -0.20 -13.15 22.30
N SER A 395 -0.04 -12.20 23.22
CA SER A 395 -0.89 -12.08 24.41
C SER A 395 -2.33 -11.73 24.05
N ALA A 396 -2.55 -10.81 23.10
CA ALA A 396 -3.89 -10.47 22.62
C ALA A 396 -4.57 -11.68 21.97
N ALA A 397 -3.86 -12.42 21.11
CA ALA A 397 -4.38 -13.62 20.47
C ALA A 397 -4.74 -14.71 21.50
N GLN A 398 -3.89 -14.92 22.50
CA GLN A 398 -4.13 -15.92 23.55
C GLN A 398 -5.31 -15.54 24.46
N LYS A 399 -5.41 -14.26 24.86
CA LYS A 399 -6.44 -13.81 25.81
C LYS A 399 -7.80 -13.61 25.16
N LEU A 400 -7.83 -13.05 23.95
CA LEU A 400 -9.06 -12.72 23.25
C LEU A 400 -9.55 -13.83 22.30
N MET A 401 -8.67 -14.69 21.83
CA MET A 401 -8.99 -15.81 20.94
C MET A 401 -9.90 -15.37 19.77
N MET A 402 -11.09 -15.98 19.63
CA MET A 402 -12.05 -15.63 18.57
C MET A 402 -12.67 -14.23 18.71
N GLN A 403 -12.56 -13.59 19.88
CA GLN A 403 -13.04 -12.22 20.07
C GLN A 403 -12.09 -11.18 19.49
N LEU A 404 -10.80 -11.51 19.28
CA LEU A 404 -9.80 -10.58 18.78
C LEU A 404 -10.26 -9.89 17.48
N SER A 405 -10.91 -10.59 16.58
CA SER A 405 -11.42 -10.04 15.32
C SER A 405 -12.51 -8.98 15.51
N LYS A 406 -13.14 -8.91 16.68
CA LYS A 406 -14.16 -7.91 17.04
C LYS A 406 -13.58 -6.70 17.75
N GLU A 407 -12.38 -6.84 18.34
CA GLU A 407 -11.67 -5.78 19.05
C GLU A 407 -10.78 -5.00 18.07
N GLN A 408 -11.43 -4.27 17.16
CA GLN A 408 -10.77 -3.66 16.01
C GLN A 408 -9.71 -2.64 16.42
N GLU A 409 -9.88 -1.90 17.50
CA GLU A 409 -8.92 -0.93 18.01
C GLU A 409 -7.62 -1.61 18.47
N ILE A 410 -7.72 -2.80 19.08
CA ILE A 410 -6.55 -3.60 19.45
C ILE A 410 -5.84 -4.11 18.20
N VAL A 411 -6.61 -4.64 17.24
CA VAL A 411 -6.06 -5.12 15.96
C VAL A 411 -5.39 -3.98 15.19
N MET A 412 -5.97 -2.77 15.18
CA MET A 412 -5.37 -1.59 14.55
C MET A 412 -4.05 -1.20 15.21
N ASN A 413 -3.98 -1.16 16.54
CA ASN A 413 -2.73 -0.87 17.25
C ASN A 413 -1.63 -1.91 16.94
N ILE A 414 -1.97 -3.20 16.91
CA ILE A 414 -1.03 -4.26 16.52
C ILE A 414 -0.59 -4.09 15.06
N SER A 415 -1.50 -3.74 14.16
CA SER A 415 -1.18 -3.48 12.76
C SER A 415 -0.24 -2.29 12.60
N ASP A 416 -0.46 -1.20 13.33
CA ASP A 416 0.42 -0.03 13.30
C ASP A 416 1.82 -0.36 13.82
N MET A 417 1.93 -1.19 14.86
CA MET A 417 3.23 -1.70 15.32
C MET A 417 3.93 -2.54 14.24
N ILE A 418 3.19 -3.38 13.52
CA ILE A 418 3.74 -4.21 12.42
C ILE A 418 4.18 -3.33 11.26
N ILE A 419 3.41 -2.31 10.91
CA ILE A 419 3.74 -1.35 9.85
C ILE A 419 5.06 -0.64 10.18
N GLU A 420 5.17 -0.05 11.38
CA GLU A 420 6.38 0.65 11.82
C GLU A 420 7.60 -0.28 11.83
N LEU A 421 7.46 -1.50 12.33
CA LEU A 421 8.52 -2.50 12.34
C LEU A 421 8.99 -2.86 10.93
N TYR A 422 8.05 -3.15 10.01
CA TYR A 422 8.38 -3.54 8.63
C TYR A 422 9.11 -2.43 7.89
N VAL A 423 8.64 -1.20 8.06
CA VAL A 423 9.24 -0.02 7.41
C VAL A 423 10.60 0.30 8.01
N ALA A 424 10.74 0.28 9.35
CA ALA A 424 12.03 0.52 10.04
C ALA A 424 13.10 -0.49 9.60
N GLU A 425 12.76 -1.78 9.53
CA GLU A 425 13.67 -2.82 9.04
C GLU A 425 14.03 -2.61 7.57
N SER A 426 13.08 -2.15 6.75
CA SER A 426 13.34 -1.87 5.33
C SER A 426 14.31 -0.70 5.13
N VAL A 427 14.23 0.33 5.97
CA VAL A 427 15.20 1.43 5.97
C VAL A 427 16.59 0.93 6.34
N LEU A 428 16.73 0.13 7.41
CA LEU A 428 18.00 -0.46 7.82
C LEU A 428 18.64 -1.27 6.69
N LEU A 429 17.90 -2.20 6.10
CA LEU A 429 18.41 -3.05 5.02
C LEU A 429 18.84 -2.25 3.78
N ARG A 430 18.12 -1.16 3.47
CA ARG A 430 18.49 -0.28 2.36
C ARG A 430 19.79 0.47 2.63
N VAL A 431 19.94 1.04 3.81
CA VAL A 431 21.18 1.79 4.17
C VAL A 431 22.37 0.86 4.21
N GLU A 432 22.24 -0.35 4.77
CA GLU A 432 23.31 -1.37 4.73
C GLU A 432 23.69 -1.77 3.30
N LYS A 433 22.71 -1.95 2.42
CA LYS A 433 22.98 -2.25 1.01
C LYS A 433 23.77 -1.14 0.34
N LEU A 434 23.41 0.13 0.62
CA LEU A 434 24.14 1.29 0.10
C LEU A 434 25.58 1.37 0.63
N MET A 435 25.81 1.05 1.90
CA MET A 435 27.17 1.00 2.48
C MET A 435 28.08 -0.01 1.79
N LYS A 436 27.53 -1.15 1.40
CA LYS A 436 28.27 -2.22 0.72
C LYS A 436 28.52 -1.90 -0.77
N SER A 437 27.93 -0.85 -1.31
CA SER A 437 28.13 -0.41 -2.69
C SER A 437 29.39 0.47 -2.80
N GLU A 438 29.94 0.61 -4.03
CA GLU A 438 31.13 1.43 -4.31
C GLU A 438 30.95 2.93 -4.01
N ASN A 439 29.72 3.39 -3.76
CA ASN A 439 29.38 4.78 -3.44
C ASN A 439 29.24 5.07 -1.94
N SER A 440 29.94 4.34 -1.09
CA SER A 440 29.83 4.43 0.38
C SER A 440 30.15 5.80 0.99
N SER A 441 30.83 6.69 0.26
CA SER A 441 31.19 8.03 0.76
C SER A 441 30.02 9.04 0.84
N LYS A 442 28.82 8.69 0.37
CA LYS A 442 27.64 9.58 0.28
C LYS A 442 26.44 9.14 1.14
N ILE A 443 26.66 8.36 2.19
CA ILE A 443 25.55 7.78 2.98
C ILE A 443 25.35 8.43 4.35
N SER A 444 26.00 9.55 4.65
CA SER A 444 25.87 10.21 5.97
C SER A 444 24.42 10.62 6.23
N GLU A 445 23.75 11.19 5.23
CA GLU A 445 22.37 11.63 5.33
C GLU A 445 21.38 10.46 5.39
N GLN A 446 21.64 9.36 4.67
CA GLN A 446 20.82 8.15 4.77
C GLN A 446 20.97 7.47 6.13
N THR A 447 22.16 7.53 6.73
CA THR A 447 22.37 7.08 8.12
C THR A 447 21.63 7.97 9.12
N ASP A 448 21.61 9.29 8.90
CA ASP A 448 20.77 10.20 9.68
C ASP A 448 19.27 9.86 9.54
N ILE A 449 18.81 9.56 8.31
CA ILE A 449 17.42 9.13 8.06
C ILE A 449 17.10 7.85 8.84
N LEU A 450 17.98 6.84 8.80
CA LEU A 450 17.82 5.60 9.56
C LEU A 450 17.68 5.87 11.05
N ASN A 451 18.60 6.65 11.61
CA ASN A 451 18.64 6.93 13.04
C ASN A 451 17.41 7.72 13.51
N VAL A 452 16.97 8.72 12.74
CA VAL A 452 15.74 9.48 13.05
C VAL A 452 14.51 8.57 12.94
N TYR A 453 14.43 7.75 11.89
CA TYR A 453 13.28 6.85 11.72
C TYR A 453 13.18 5.83 12.86
N LEU A 454 14.30 5.19 13.25
CA LEU A 454 14.32 4.26 14.38
C LEU A 454 13.94 4.94 15.70
N TYR A 455 14.39 6.19 15.89
CA TYR A 455 14.05 6.98 17.06
C TYR A 455 12.54 7.24 17.15
N ASP A 456 11.92 7.71 16.06
CA ASP A 456 10.51 8.01 16.02
C ASP A 456 9.64 6.72 16.08
N ALA A 457 10.05 5.65 15.38
CA ALA A 457 9.37 4.36 15.39
C ALA A 457 9.28 3.73 16.78
N ALA A 458 10.34 3.88 17.62
CA ALA A 458 10.30 3.35 18.98
C ALA A 458 9.22 4.04 19.84
N ASP A 459 9.04 5.34 19.70
CA ASP A 459 7.99 6.08 20.41
C ASP A 459 6.59 5.69 19.90
N GLN A 460 6.43 5.50 18.58
CA GLN A 460 5.17 5.01 18.00
C GLN A 460 4.82 3.60 18.48
N LEU A 461 5.78 2.67 18.42
CA LEU A 461 5.62 1.30 18.93
C LEU A 461 5.24 1.28 20.41
N ASN A 462 5.88 2.15 21.23
CA ASN A 462 5.55 2.27 22.64
C ASN A 462 4.11 2.78 22.85
N LYS A 463 3.70 3.77 22.07
CA LYS A 463 2.34 4.35 22.16
C LYS A 463 1.28 3.32 21.78
N TYR A 464 1.39 2.71 20.60
CA TYR A 464 0.44 1.71 20.13
C TYR A 464 0.40 0.49 21.06
N GLY A 465 1.58 0.04 21.51
CA GLY A 465 1.66 -1.07 22.44
C GLY A 465 0.99 -0.80 23.79
N LYS A 466 1.14 0.40 24.34
CA LYS A 466 0.43 0.81 25.57
C LYS A 466 -1.07 0.83 25.39
N ASP A 467 -1.55 1.39 24.29
CA ASP A 467 -2.97 1.47 24.02
C ASP A 467 -3.59 0.08 23.90
N ALA A 468 -2.92 -0.83 23.17
CA ALA A 468 -3.36 -2.21 23.06
C ALA A 468 -3.38 -2.91 24.44
N LEU A 469 -2.26 -2.87 25.19
CA LEU A 469 -2.15 -3.56 26.47
C LEU A 469 -3.20 -3.08 27.49
N ASN A 470 -3.41 -1.78 27.61
CA ASN A 470 -4.40 -1.22 28.53
C ASN A 470 -5.85 -1.60 28.15
N SER A 471 -6.07 -2.09 26.94
CA SER A 471 -7.40 -2.50 26.46
C SER A 471 -7.76 -3.95 26.80
N PHE A 472 -6.77 -4.84 27.03
CA PHE A 472 -7.07 -6.26 27.27
C PHE A 472 -6.35 -6.88 28.47
N ALA A 473 -5.31 -6.27 29.02
CA ALA A 473 -4.55 -6.79 30.16
C ALA A 473 -4.87 -6.02 31.45
N ASP A 474 -4.67 -6.65 32.61
CA ASP A 474 -4.90 -6.04 33.92
C ASP A 474 -3.90 -6.54 34.96
N GLY A 475 -3.94 -5.96 36.16
CA GLY A 475 -3.19 -6.40 37.34
C GLY A 475 -1.67 -6.45 37.13
N ASP A 476 -1.06 -7.52 37.61
CA ASP A 476 0.40 -7.71 37.54
C ASP A 476 0.87 -8.13 36.13
N GLU A 477 0.00 -8.79 35.36
CA GLU A 477 0.25 -9.10 33.96
C GLU A 477 0.45 -7.81 33.14
N LEU A 478 -0.46 -6.85 33.28
CA LEU A 478 -0.33 -5.55 32.61
C LEU A 478 0.96 -4.84 33.00
N LYS A 479 1.28 -4.78 34.30
CA LYS A 479 2.51 -4.14 34.78
C LYS A 479 3.76 -4.76 34.17
N MET A 480 3.83 -6.09 34.15
CA MET A 480 4.96 -6.83 33.56
C MET A 480 5.09 -6.54 32.07
N MET A 481 4.00 -6.57 31.32
CA MET A 481 4.02 -6.29 29.88
C MET A 481 4.39 -4.85 29.57
N LEU A 482 3.92 -3.87 30.35
CA LEU A 482 4.32 -2.45 30.19
C LEU A 482 5.81 -2.26 30.48
N MET A 483 6.39 -2.99 31.46
CA MET A 483 7.83 -2.98 31.69
C MET A 483 8.60 -3.59 30.52
N GLY A 484 8.10 -4.71 29.97
CA GLY A 484 8.63 -5.34 28.76
C GLY A 484 8.60 -4.40 27.55
N LEU A 485 7.44 -3.77 27.30
CA LEU A 485 7.29 -2.81 26.22
C LEU A 485 8.28 -1.65 26.34
N LYS A 486 8.41 -1.06 27.53
CA LYS A 486 9.38 0.00 27.81
C LYS A 486 10.83 -0.47 27.54
N ARG A 487 11.15 -1.72 27.91
CA ARG A 487 12.48 -2.33 27.66
C ARG A 487 12.72 -2.50 26.16
N PHE A 488 11.75 -3.04 25.42
CA PHE A 488 11.87 -3.35 24.00
C PHE A 488 11.81 -2.11 23.09
N THR A 489 11.29 -0.99 23.58
CA THR A 489 11.25 0.29 22.87
C THR A 489 12.23 1.32 23.42
N LYS A 490 13.18 0.89 24.30
CA LYS A 490 14.19 1.78 24.87
C LYS A 490 15.15 2.26 23.80
N GLN A 491 15.47 3.56 23.83
CA GLN A 491 16.40 4.19 22.90
C GLN A 491 17.59 4.80 23.65
N LYS A 492 18.72 4.93 22.96
CA LYS A 492 19.83 5.77 23.38
C LYS A 492 19.51 7.23 23.07
N PRO A 493 20.00 8.19 23.88
CA PRO A 493 19.89 9.61 23.55
C PRO A 493 20.49 9.91 22.18
N PHE A 494 19.73 10.63 21.33
CA PHE A 494 20.13 11.01 19.98
C PHE A 494 19.66 12.43 19.66
N ASN A 495 20.53 13.24 19.03
CA ASN A 495 20.16 14.61 18.67
C ASN A 495 19.44 14.66 17.32
N VAL A 496 18.17 14.27 17.33
CA VAL A 496 17.30 14.24 16.13
C VAL A 496 17.18 15.62 15.46
N LYS A 497 17.27 16.72 16.21
CA LYS A 497 17.22 18.07 15.65
C LYS A 497 18.38 18.31 14.67
N GLU A 498 19.59 17.99 15.03
CA GLU A 498 20.76 18.21 14.17
C GLU A 498 20.78 17.24 12.97
N ALA A 499 20.35 15.98 13.16
CA ALA A 499 20.18 15.04 12.05
C ALA A 499 19.17 15.55 11.02
N ARG A 500 17.96 15.98 11.46
CA ARG A 500 16.96 16.59 10.58
C ARG A 500 17.48 17.83 9.87
N ARG A 501 18.32 18.65 10.53
CA ARG A 501 18.94 19.83 9.91
C ARG A 501 19.94 19.47 8.81
N ARG A 502 20.74 18.40 8.98
CA ARG A 502 21.68 17.93 7.93
C ARG A 502 20.90 17.43 6.72
N ILE A 503 19.90 16.56 6.93
CA ILE A 503 19.01 16.06 5.88
C ILE A 503 18.37 17.24 5.09
N ALA A 504 17.76 18.19 5.80
CA ALA A 504 17.13 19.34 5.16
C ALA A 504 18.14 20.23 4.42
N SER A 505 19.34 20.44 4.99
CA SER A 505 20.36 21.27 4.36
C SER A 505 20.85 20.68 3.04
N HIS A 506 20.96 19.35 2.96
CA HIS A 506 21.30 18.65 1.73
C HIS A 506 20.18 18.82 0.68
N LEU A 507 18.91 18.58 1.02
CA LEU A 507 17.76 18.79 0.14
C LEU A 507 17.70 20.23 -0.39
N ILE A 508 17.91 21.22 0.48
CA ILE A 508 17.91 22.66 0.14
C ILE A 508 19.02 22.98 -0.84
N ALA A 509 20.22 22.42 -0.67
CA ALA A 509 21.35 22.61 -1.56
C ALA A 509 21.13 21.96 -2.93
N GLU A 510 20.56 20.76 -2.99
CA GLU A 510 20.26 20.05 -4.24
C GLU A 510 19.03 20.62 -4.97
N GLY A 511 18.17 21.38 -4.30
CA GLY A 511 16.95 21.95 -4.87
C GLY A 511 15.87 20.94 -5.22
N LYS A 512 16.00 19.68 -4.79
CA LYS A 512 15.10 18.57 -5.10
C LYS A 512 15.24 17.43 -4.09
N TYR A 513 14.32 16.47 -4.14
CA TYR A 513 14.50 15.18 -3.47
C TYR A 513 15.66 14.40 -4.09
N CYS A 514 16.63 13.99 -3.28
CA CYS A 514 17.92 13.46 -3.75
C CYS A 514 18.37 12.13 -3.08
N TYR A 515 17.44 11.43 -2.41
CA TYR A 515 17.74 10.18 -1.67
C TYR A 515 17.23 8.91 -2.36
#